data_8ae675412dd1a9c6523455fd3bc7237c
#
_entry.id   8ae675412dd1a9c6523455fd3bc7237c
#
_cell.length_a   1.000
_cell.length_b   1.000
_cell.length_c   1.000
_cell.angle_alpha   90.00
_cell.angle_beta   90.00
_cell.angle_gamma   90.00
#
_symmetry.space_group_name_H-M   'P 1'
#
loop_
_entity.id
_entity.type
_entity.pdbx_description
1 polymer ?
#
loop_
_entity_poly.entity_id
_entity_poly.type
_entity_poly.pdbx_seq_one_letter_code
_entity_poly.pdbx_strand_id
1 'polypeptide(L)'
;MLYFTIFYLFRRSFYKKGPFGSSLTKAMFVSKGDDTYKVYEQKNAIQKDCTLGTYYISKEKYESLSGFAIQPFDIIVSCAGTIGETYVLPRNIQKGIINQALMLIRLYYRDIEQFYLLYFDFILKEEAKNSSKGTAIKNIPPFDVLKNFYIPIPPLKEQIRILDEINKWMSFVELIETGTANLQNVIKQTKSKVLDLAIHGKLVPQDPTDEPAAELLKRINPKAEIACDNGHYQKLPKGWCETQLGDIFNHNTGKALNSSNTEGTLKDYLTTSNVYWNSFDFSVIKKMLFK
;
A
#
# COMPACT_ATOMS: atom_id res chain seq x y z
N MET A 1 3.92 -34.51 -17.78
CA MET A 1 4.07 -33.05 -17.73
C MET A 1 5.22 -32.67 -18.63
N LEU A 2 4.99 -31.98 -19.76
CA LEU A 2 6.05 -31.56 -20.66
C LEU A 2 6.59 -30.23 -20.15
N TYR A 3 7.85 -30.19 -19.75
CA TYR A 3 8.56 -28.97 -19.41
C TYR A 3 9.19 -28.41 -20.69
N PHE A 4 8.76 -27.22 -21.08
CA PHE A 4 9.42 -26.47 -22.15
C PHE A 4 10.28 -25.37 -21.53
N THR A 5 11.46 -25.14 -22.08
CA THR A 5 12.22 -23.96 -21.70
C THR A 5 11.46 -22.73 -22.21
N ILE A 6 11.36 -21.68 -21.43
CA ILE A 6 10.69 -20.41 -21.80
C ILE A 6 11.13 -19.93 -23.20
N PHE A 7 12.38 -20.24 -23.58
CA PHE A 7 12.95 -19.89 -24.89
C PHE A 7 12.10 -20.35 -26.09
N TYR A 8 11.46 -21.52 -26.02
CA TYR A 8 10.67 -22.04 -27.14
C TYR A 8 9.29 -21.39 -27.29
N LEU A 9 8.86 -20.60 -26.30
CA LEU A 9 7.59 -19.87 -26.35
C LEU A 9 7.71 -18.53 -27.06
N PHE A 10 8.94 -18.07 -27.34
CA PHE A 10 9.19 -16.76 -27.91
C PHE A 10 9.73 -16.85 -29.34
N ARG A 11 9.31 -15.94 -30.21
CA ARG A 11 9.98 -15.72 -31.49
C ARG A 11 11.42 -15.26 -31.25
N ARG A 12 12.35 -15.72 -32.04
CA ARG A 12 13.83 -15.58 -31.92
C ARG A 12 14.36 -14.14 -31.62
N SER A 13 13.54 -13.11 -31.71
CA SER A 13 13.91 -11.70 -31.51
C SER A 13 13.05 -10.94 -30.51
N PHE A 14 12.22 -11.59 -29.66
CA PHE A 14 11.15 -10.91 -28.98
C PHE A 14 11.10 -11.03 -27.45
N TYR A 15 12.27 -11.10 -26.83
CA TYR A 15 12.51 -10.72 -25.47
C TYR A 15 13.54 -9.60 -25.52
N LYS A 16 13.13 -8.35 -25.43
CA LYS A 16 14.02 -7.23 -25.67
C LYS A 16 13.84 -6.14 -24.62
N LYS A 17 14.91 -5.88 -23.87
CA LYS A 17 14.98 -4.69 -23.02
C LYS A 17 15.10 -3.45 -23.91
N GLY A 18 14.48 -2.35 -23.52
CA GLY A 18 14.48 -1.10 -24.28
C GLY A 18 15.89 -0.55 -24.54
N PRO A 19 16.02 0.41 -25.44
CA PRO A 19 17.31 0.93 -25.89
C PRO A 19 18.11 1.53 -24.72
N PHE A 20 19.44 1.46 -24.80
CA PHE A 20 20.32 2.11 -23.83
C PHE A 20 20.07 3.63 -23.79
N GLY A 21 20.28 4.25 -22.63
CA GLY A 21 19.96 5.65 -22.40
C GLY A 21 20.57 6.64 -23.40
N SER A 22 21.78 6.37 -23.91
CA SER A 22 22.43 7.18 -24.98
C SER A 22 21.72 7.09 -26.33
N SER A 23 21.02 5.99 -26.61
CA SER A 23 20.29 5.78 -27.87
C SER A 23 18.94 6.49 -27.91
N LEU A 24 18.37 6.86 -26.74
CA LEU A 24 17.10 7.54 -26.63
C LEU A 24 17.14 8.54 -25.46
N THR A 25 17.53 9.77 -25.75
CA THR A 25 17.61 10.87 -24.78
C THR A 25 16.43 11.84 -24.90
N LYS A 26 16.19 12.64 -23.86
CA LYS A 26 15.12 13.64 -23.86
C LYS A 26 15.25 14.68 -25.00
N ALA A 27 16.48 14.97 -25.43
CA ALA A 27 16.73 15.90 -26.56
C ALA A 27 16.25 15.39 -27.91
N MET A 28 15.96 14.07 -28.02
CA MET A 28 15.47 13.44 -29.26
C MET A 28 13.94 13.41 -29.34
N PHE A 29 13.25 13.86 -28.31
CA PHE A 29 11.79 13.89 -28.30
C PHE A 29 11.28 15.10 -29.08
N VAL A 30 10.21 14.87 -29.82
CA VAL A 30 9.52 15.87 -30.66
C VAL A 30 8.06 16.02 -30.23
N SER A 31 7.43 17.11 -30.65
CA SER A 31 5.99 17.26 -30.46
C SER A 31 5.21 16.25 -31.30
N LYS A 32 4.03 15.86 -30.82
CA LYS A 32 3.14 14.94 -31.56
C LYS A 32 2.74 15.56 -32.91
N GLY A 33 2.90 14.80 -33.99
CA GLY A 33 2.54 15.18 -35.36
C GLY A 33 2.28 13.95 -36.22
N ASP A 34 2.00 14.15 -37.50
CA ASP A 34 1.59 13.08 -38.42
C ASP A 34 2.69 12.01 -38.64
N ASP A 35 3.96 12.43 -38.73
CA ASP A 35 5.11 11.53 -38.92
C ASP A 35 5.90 11.27 -37.63
N THR A 36 5.19 11.24 -36.50
CA THR A 36 5.82 10.96 -35.20
C THR A 36 5.36 9.66 -34.60
N TYR A 37 6.26 9.00 -33.85
CA TYR A 37 6.08 7.69 -33.27
C TYR A 37 6.14 7.80 -31.74
N LYS A 38 5.19 7.14 -31.08
CA LYS A 38 5.07 7.20 -29.61
C LYS A 38 6.23 6.48 -28.93
N VAL A 39 6.69 7.04 -27.80
CA VAL A 39 7.60 6.35 -26.87
C VAL A 39 6.79 5.84 -25.70
N TYR A 40 6.72 4.52 -25.58
CA TYR A 40 6.07 3.86 -24.45
C TYR A 40 6.99 3.85 -23.24
N GLU A 41 6.43 4.18 -22.09
CA GLU A 41 7.14 4.38 -20.86
C GLU A 41 6.62 3.40 -19.79
N GLN A 42 7.35 3.26 -18.72
CA GLN A 42 7.02 2.39 -17.59
C GLN A 42 5.60 2.61 -17.06
N LYS A 43 5.09 3.85 -17.03
CA LYS A 43 3.73 4.15 -16.60
C LYS A 43 2.66 3.44 -17.43
N ASN A 44 2.94 3.13 -18.71
CA ASN A 44 2.01 2.38 -19.54
C ASN A 44 1.84 0.94 -19.06
N ALA A 45 2.92 0.31 -18.59
CA ALA A 45 2.86 -1.04 -18.00
C ALA A 45 2.23 -1.03 -16.61
N ILE A 46 2.59 -0.08 -15.75
CA ILE A 46 2.12 0.01 -14.35
C ILE A 46 0.64 0.34 -14.28
N GLN A 47 0.17 1.31 -15.08
CA GLN A 47 -1.23 1.75 -15.08
C GLN A 47 -2.10 0.99 -16.10
N LYS A 48 -1.49 0.05 -16.85
CA LYS A 48 -2.17 -0.76 -17.87
C LYS A 48 -2.93 0.08 -18.90
N ASP A 49 -2.32 1.20 -19.29
CA ASP A 49 -2.91 2.15 -20.22
C ASP A 49 -1.89 2.60 -21.30
N CYS A 50 -2.14 2.20 -22.55
CA CYS A 50 -1.29 2.55 -23.69
C CYS A 50 -1.46 4.00 -24.18
N THR A 51 -2.46 4.74 -23.69
CA THR A 51 -2.73 6.12 -24.09
C THR A 51 -1.85 7.13 -23.37
N LEU A 52 -1.36 6.78 -22.18
CA LEU A 52 -0.54 7.64 -21.34
C LEU A 52 0.81 7.96 -21.99
N GLY A 53 1.30 9.16 -21.73
CA GLY A 53 2.61 9.62 -22.20
C GLY A 53 2.50 10.60 -23.36
N THR A 54 3.48 11.52 -23.37
CA THR A 54 3.52 12.65 -24.33
C THR A 54 4.84 12.67 -25.12
N TYR A 55 5.66 11.62 -25.01
CA TYR A 55 6.94 11.57 -25.71
C TYR A 55 6.77 10.89 -27.06
N TYR A 56 7.29 11.56 -28.08
CA TYR A 56 7.30 11.12 -29.47
C TYR A 56 8.71 11.27 -30.05
N ILE A 57 9.00 10.51 -31.09
CA ILE A 57 10.25 10.58 -31.88
C ILE A 57 9.92 10.75 -33.35
N SER A 58 10.86 11.29 -34.10
CA SER A 58 10.74 11.40 -35.57
C SER A 58 10.75 10.04 -36.25
N LYS A 59 10.35 10.03 -37.52
CA LYS A 59 10.38 8.81 -38.37
C LYS A 59 11.77 8.21 -38.48
N GLU A 60 12.78 9.04 -38.73
CA GLU A 60 14.18 8.58 -38.89
C GLU A 60 14.66 7.93 -37.58
N LYS A 61 14.30 8.52 -36.44
CA LYS A 61 14.65 7.97 -35.13
C LYS A 61 13.93 6.66 -34.86
N TYR A 62 12.65 6.56 -35.20
CA TYR A 62 11.89 5.32 -35.12
C TYR A 62 12.51 4.21 -35.97
N GLU A 63 12.88 4.50 -37.22
CA GLU A 63 13.51 3.53 -38.13
C GLU A 63 14.85 3.04 -37.56
N SER A 64 15.67 3.95 -37.00
CA SER A 64 16.94 3.58 -36.35
C SER A 64 16.75 2.70 -35.09
N LEU A 65 15.61 2.76 -34.46
CA LEU A 65 15.22 2.00 -33.24
C LEU A 65 14.14 0.95 -33.53
N SER A 66 13.92 0.58 -34.78
CA SER A 66 12.87 -0.36 -35.20
C SER A 66 12.90 -1.70 -34.49
N GLY A 67 14.10 -2.12 -34.04
CA GLY A 67 14.24 -3.33 -33.21
C GLY A 67 13.53 -3.25 -31.86
N PHE A 68 13.10 -2.08 -31.39
CA PHE A 68 12.34 -1.85 -30.16
C PHE A 68 10.88 -1.49 -30.41
N ALA A 69 10.45 -1.62 -31.68
CA ALA A 69 9.10 -1.31 -32.10
C ALA A 69 8.11 -2.31 -31.50
N ILE A 70 7.01 -1.76 -30.99
CA ILE A 70 5.89 -2.54 -30.46
C ILE A 70 4.94 -2.99 -31.56
N GLN A 71 4.23 -4.06 -31.29
CA GLN A 71 3.12 -4.58 -32.10
C GLN A 71 1.89 -4.81 -31.22
N PRO A 72 0.69 -4.88 -31.81
CA PRO A 72 -0.49 -5.33 -31.09
C PRO A 72 -0.23 -6.67 -30.37
N PHE A 73 -0.70 -6.75 -29.13
CA PHE A 73 -0.59 -7.93 -28.26
C PHE A 73 0.84 -8.23 -27.76
N ASP A 74 1.78 -7.35 -27.99
CA ASP A 74 3.05 -7.44 -27.27
C ASP A 74 2.80 -7.20 -25.76
N ILE A 75 3.58 -7.87 -24.94
CA ILE A 75 3.58 -7.65 -23.49
C ILE A 75 4.72 -6.68 -23.17
N ILE A 76 4.39 -5.54 -22.59
CA ILE A 76 5.38 -4.62 -22.03
C ILE A 76 5.50 -4.86 -20.54
N VAL A 77 6.74 -4.84 -20.03
CA VAL A 77 7.05 -5.11 -18.63
C VAL A 77 7.87 -3.98 -18.05
N SER A 78 7.49 -3.47 -16.87
CA SER A 78 8.25 -2.44 -16.16
C SER A 78 9.56 -2.99 -15.58
N CYS A 79 10.68 -2.31 -15.83
CA CYS A 79 12.02 -2.76 -15.44
C CYS A 79 12.71 -1.85 -14.41
N ALA A 80 12.10 -0.75 -13.98
CA ALA A 80 12.67 0.19 -13.04
C ALA A 80 11.62 0.67 -12.03
N GLY A 81 11.99 1.02 -10.81
CA GLY A 81 11.06 1.43 -9.76
C GLY A 81 10.09 0.30 -9.39
N THR A 82 8.84 0.39 -9.80
CA THR A 82 7.86 -0.71 -9.71
C THR A 82 8.16 -1.73 -10.79
N ILE A 83 8.84 -2.81 -10.43
CA ILE A 83 9.38 -3.81 -11.34
C ILE A 83 8.40 -4.96 -11.52
N GLY A 84 8.29 -5.47 -12.75
CA GLY A 84 7.55 -6.70 -13.07
C GLY A 84 6.08 -6.47 -13.41
N GLU A 85 5.59 -5.22 -13.42
CA GLU A 85 4.24 -4.95 -13.89
C GLU A 85 4.14 -5.20 -15.39
N THR A 86 3.19 -6.03 -15.78
CA THR A 86 2.95 -6.45 -17.15
C THR A 86 1.71 -5.81 -17.73
N TYR A 87 1.76 -5.47 -19.01
CA TYR A 87 0.59 -5.01 -19.75
C TYR A 87 0.59 -5.56 -21.16
N VAL A 88 -0.49 -6.22 -21.55
CA VAL A 88 -0.71 -6.69 -22.92
C VAL A 88 -1.24 -5.53 -23.74
N LEU A 89 -0.53 -5.14 -24.78
CA LEU A 89 -0.92 -4.03 -25.63
C LEU A 89 -2.17 -4.40 -26.46
N PRO A 90 -3.19 -3.52 -26.52
CA PRO A 90 -4.42 -3.80 -27.26
C PRO A 90 -4.18 -3.85 -28.79
N ARG A 91 -5.20 -4.32 -29.51
CA ARG A 91 -5.15 -4.40 -30.98
C ARG A 91 -4.92 -3.02 -31.64
N ASN A 92 -5.55 -2.00 -31.13
CA ASN A 92 -5.52 -0.64 -31.67
C ASN A 92 -4.52 0.23 -30.90
N ILE A 93 -3.23 -0.05 -31.06
CA ILE A 93 -2.18 0.76 -30.44
C ILE A 93 -1.58 1.74 -31.45
N GLN A 94 -1.12 2.87 -30.95
CA GLN A 94 -0.31 3.81 -31.74
C GLN A 94 1.08 3.21 -31.98
N LYS A 95 1.57 3.28 -33.23
CA LYS A 95 2.93 2.85 -33.57
C LYS A 95 3.96 3.56 -32.72
N GLY A 96 4.97 2.83 -32.25
CA GLY A 96 5.99 3.40 -31.39
C GLY A 96 7.02 2.37 -30.94
N ILE A 97 7.86 2.79 -30.02
CA ILE A 97 8.92 1.99 -29.42
C ILE A 97 8.80 1.98 -27.89
N ILE A 98 9.42 1.00 -27.24
CA ILE A 98 9.61 1.02 -25.78
C ILE A 98 10.83 1.87 -25.42
N ASN A 99 10.81 2.48 -24.22
CA ASN A 99 11.98 3.15 -23.65
C ASN A 99 12.85 2.18 -22.83
N GLN A 100 13.97 2.67 -22.29
CA GLN A 100 14.94 1.88 -21.50
C GLN A 100 14.38 1.30 -20.20
N ALA A 101 13.27 1.82 -19.67
CA ALA A 101 12.64 1.34 -18.45
C ALA A 101 11.63 0.22 -18.70
N LEU A 102 11.43 -0.17 -19.94
CA LEU A 102 10.56 -1.26 -20.36
C LEU A 102 11.33 -2.42 -20.97
N MET A 103 10.70 -3.56 -20.89
CA MET A 103 11.04 -4.78 -21.62
C MET A 103 9.84 -5.19 -22.47
N LEU A 104 10.14 -5.70 -23.66
CA LEU A 104 9.16 -6.21 -24.61
C LEU A 104 9.22 -7.73 -24.65
N ILE A 105 8.06 -8.37 -24.56
CA ILE A 105 7.88 -9.81 -24.70
C ILE A 105 6.85 -10.05 -25.81
N ARG A 106 7.13 -10.98 -26.71
CA ARG A 106 6.23 -11.38 -27.80
C ARG A 106 6.11 -12.89 -27.84
N LEU A 107 4.92 -13.42 -27.59
CA LEU A 107 4.64 -14.85 -27.59
C LEU A 107 4.48 -15.40 -29.01
N TYR A 108 4.91 -16.65 -29.24
CA TYR A 108 4.61 -17.39 -30.46
C TYR A 108 3.13 -17.71 -30.60
N TYR A 109 2.54 -18.18 -29.51
CA TYR A 109 1.16 -18.59 -29.42
C TYR A 109 0.44 -17.76 -28.36
N ARG A 110 -0.60 -17.08 -28.76
CA ARG A 110 -1.36 -16.21 -27.86
C ARG A 110 -2.28 -16.99 -26.94
N ASP A 111 -2.66 -18.19 -27.29
CA ASP A 111 -3.58 -19.00 -26.49
C ASP A 111 -3.05 -19.30 -25.08
N ILE A 112 -1.71 -19.24 -24.91
CA ILE A 112 -1.07 -19.41 -23.60
C ILE A 112 -0.83 -18.09 -22.85
N GLU A 113 -1.23 -16.95 -23.39
CA GLU A 113 -0.87 -15.62 -22.89
C GLU A 113 -1.21 -15.41 -21.41
N GLN A 114 -2.44 -15.71 -21.02
CA GLN A 114 -2.89 -15.54 -19.64
C GLN A 114 -2.17 -16.47 -18.67
N PHE A 115 -1.99 -17.73 -19.06
CA PHE A 115 -1.24 -18.70 -18.24
C PHE A 115 0.23 -18.30 -18.13
N TYR A 116 0.82 -17.81 -19.22
CA TYR A 116 2.18 -17.30 -19.22
C TYR A 116 2.34 -16.10 -18.29
N LEU A 117 1.43 -15.13 -18.31
CA LEU A 117 1.48 -13.95 -17.45
C LEU A 117 1.40 -14.31 -15.97
N LEU A 118 0.50 -15.24 -15.62
CA LEU A 118 0.40 -15.76 -14.26
C LEU A 118 1.70 -16.39 -13.78
N TYR A 119 2.31 -17.24 -14.62
CA TYR A 119 3.55 -17.91 -14.29
C TYR A 119 4.75 -16.95 -14.26
N PHE A 120 4.79 -15.98 -15.15
CA PHE A 120 5.80 -14.94 -15.19
C PHE A 120 5.80 -14.10 -13.90
N ASP A 121 4.63 -13.69 -13.43
CA ASP A 121 4.47 -12.98 -12.15
C ASP A 121 4.96 -13.81 -10.97
N PHE A 122 4.63 -15.10 -10.95
CA PHE A 122 5.10 -16.04 -9.92
C PHE A 122 6.63 -16.17 -9.91
N ILE A 123 7.26 -16.39 -11.07
CA ILE A 123 8.72 -16.49 -11.19
C ILE A 123 9.43 -15.22 -10.71
N LEU A 124 8.94 -14.05 -11.12
CA LEU A 124 9.53 -12.78 -10.70
C LEU A 124 9.45 -12.59 -9.18
N LYS A 125 8.34 -12.99 -8.57
CA LYS A 125 8.17 -12.90 -7.11
C LYS A 125 9.08 -13.88 -6.36
N GLU A 126 9.30 -15.08 -6.89
CA GLU A 126 10.24 -16.03 -6.29
C GLU A 126 11.69 -15.56 -6.40
N GLU A 127 12.11 -15.10 -7.55
CA GLU A 127 13.44 -14.52 -7.72
C GLU A 127 13.64 -13.30 -6.84
N ALA A 128 12.57 -12.50 -6.64
CA ALA A 128 12.57 -11.41 -5.68
C ALA A 128 12.90 -11.87 -4.27
N LYS A 129 12.28 -12.93 -3.81
CA LYS A 129 12.53 -13.50 -2.48
C LYS A 129 13.93 -14.09 -2.36
N ASN A 130 14.40 -14.79 -3.38
CA ASN A 130 15.71 -15.47 -3.37
C ASN A 130 16.88 -14.48 -3.43
N SER A 131 16.71 -13.37 -4.13
CA SER A 131 17.71 -12.30 -4.24
C SER A 131 17.73 -11.37 -3.01
N SER A 132 16.71 -11.40 -2.15
CA SER A 132 16.54 -10.48 -1.01
C SER A 132 17.34 -10.83 0.24
N LYS A 133 18.31 -11.74 0.17
CA LYS A 133 19.33 -11.88 1.23
C LYS A 133 20.27 -10.66 1.28
N GLY A 134 19.72 -9.45 1.26
CA GLY A 134 20.44 -8.21 1.52
C GLY A 134 20.15 -7.00 0.63
N THR A 135 19.48 -7.13 -0.53
CA THR A 135 19.16 -5.98 -1.39
C THR A 135 17.82 -6.21 -2.10
N ALA A 136 16.97 -5.18 -2.10
CA ALA A 136 15.75 -5.20 -2.91
C ALA A 136 16.11 -5.46 -4.39
N ILE A 137 15.33 -6.30 -5.08
CA ILE A 137 15.50 -6.49 -6.53
C ILE A 137 15.40 -5.13 -7.19
N LYS A 138 16.53 -4.67 -7.70
CA LYS A 138 16.60 -3.39 -8.41
C LYS A 138 16.33 -3.52 -9.91
N ASN A 139 16.26 -4.74 -10.46
CA ASN A 139 16.06 -4.99 -11.88
C ASN A 139 15.48 -6.38 -12.15
N ILE A 140 14.74 -6.52 -13.26
CA ILE A 140 14.35 -7.83 -13.78
C ILE A 140 15.62 -8.61 -14.17
N PRO A 141 15.67 -9.92 -13.88
CA PRO A 141 16.80 -10.78 -14.31
C PRO A 141 17.11 -10.60 -15.80
N PRO A 142 18.38 -10.65 -16.19
CA PRO A 142 18.75 -10.62 -17.61
C PRO A 142 18.07 -11.74 -18.41
N PHE A 143 17.81 -11.50 -19.69
CA PHE A 143 17.19 -12.51 -20.55
C PHE A 143 17.93 -13.86 -20.54
N ASP A 144 19.27 -13.83 -20.51
CA ASP A 144 20.08 -15.04 -20.43
C ASP A 144 19.81 -15.90 -19.20
N VAL A 145 19.31 -15.31 -18.13
CA VAL A 145 18.83 -16.02 -16.94
C VAL A 145 17.40 -16.49 -17.16
N LEU A 146 16.50 -15.58 -17.56
CA LEU A 146 15.08 -15.88 -17.74
C LEU A 146 14.80 -16.96 -18.79
N LYS A 147 15.57 -17.00 -19.87
CA LYS A 147 15.43 -18.00 -20.94
C LYS A 147 15.68 -19.43 -20.48
N ASN A 148 16.39 -19.60 -19.37
CA ASN A 148 16.72 -20.92 -18.80
C ASN A 148 15.69 -21.42 -17.79
N PHE A 149 14.69 -20.60 -17.45
CA PHE A 149 13.62 -21.05 -16.58
C PHE A 149 12.72 -22.05 -17.32
N TYR A 150 12.30 -23.08 -16.60
CA TYR A 150 11.35 -24.06 -17.09
C TYR A 150 9.95 -23.63 -16.73
N ILE A 151 9.07 -23.58 -17.73
CA ILE A 151 7.64 -23.37 -17.52
C ILE A 151 6.88 -24.69 -17.73
N PRO A 152 6.08 -25.16 -16.78
CA PRO A 152 5.18 -26.27 -17.00
C PRO A 152 4.04 -25.79 -17.91
N ILE A 153 3.84 -26.50 -19.03
CA ILE A 153 2.77 -26.18 -19.98
C ILE A 153 1.70 -27.28 -19.92
N PRO A 154 0.58 -27.06 -19.21
CA PRO A 154 -0.57 -27.93 -19.26
C PRO A 154 -1.24 -27.92 -20.65
N PRO A 155 -2.06 -28.92 -21.01
CA PRO A 155 -2.94 -28.84 -22.18
C PRO A 155 -3.81 -27.57 -22.15
N LEU A 156 -4.11 -26.95 -23.30
CA LEU A 156 -4.83 -25.66 -23.35
C LEU A 156 -6.15 -25.66 -22.57
N LYS A 157 -6.94 -26.73 -22.67
CA LYS A 157 -8.18 -26.84 -21.89
C LYS A 157 -7.95 -26.89 -20.37
N GLU A 158 -6.83 -27.42 -19.94
CA GLU A 158 -6.44 -27.45 -18.54
C GLU A 158 -5.95 -26.07 -18.07
N GLN A 159 -5.21 -25.34 -18.90
CA GLN A 159 -4.82 -23.96 -18.61
C GLN A 159 -6.03 -23.07 -18.34
N ILE A 160 -7.10 -23.19 -19.16
CA ILE A 160 -8.36 -22.45 -18.97
C ILE A 160 -8.97 -22.79 -17.61
N ARG A 161 -9.10 -24.09 -17.28
CA ARG A 161 -9.65 -24.49 -15.98
C ARG A 161 -8.82 -24.00 -14.78
N ILE A 162 -7.49 -24.00 -14.92
CA ILE A 162 -6.57 -23.47 -13.89
C ILE A 162 -6.82 -21.97 -13.71
N LEU A 163 -6.90 -21.20 -14.78
CA LEU A 163 -7.15 -19.76 -14.73
C LEU A 163 -8.52 -19.44 -14.13
N ASP A 164 -9.56 -20.18 -14.52
CA ASP A 164 -10.90 -19.99 -13.97
C ASP A 164 -10.94 -20.26 -12.45
N GLU A 165 -10.30 -21.34 -12.02
CA GLU A 165 -10.24 -21.68 -10.59
C GLU A 165 -9.42 -20.67 -9.79
N ILE A 166 -8.30 -20.18 -10.32
CA ILE A 166 -7.51 -19.10 -9.69
C ILE A 166 -8.34 -17.83 -9.56
N ASN A 167 -9.01 -17.39 -10.61
CA ASN A 167 -9.86 -16.20 -10.59
C ASN A 167 -10.97 -16.32 -9.54
N LYS A 168 -11.58 -17.48 -9.42
CA LYS A 168 -12.58 -17.77 -8.40
C LYS A 168 -11.99 -17.64 -6.98
N TRP A 169 -10.83 -18.23 -6.70
CA TRP A 169 -10.18 -18.12 -5.40
C TRP A 169 -9.75 -16.67 -5.09
N MET A 170 -9.23 -15.94 -6.08
CA MET A 170 -8.85 -14.54 -5.90
C MET A 170 -10.08 -13.66 -5.58
N SER A 171 -11.24 -13.92 -6.19
CA SER A 171 -12.47 -13.21 -5.86
C SER A 171 -12.95 -13.49 -4.42
N PHE A 172 -12.74 -14.70 -3.89
CA PHE A 172 -13.02 -15.00 -2.48
C PHE A 172 -12.05 -14.27 -1.54
N VAL A 173 -10.77 -14.19 -1.88
CA VAL A 173 -9.78 -13.43 -1.09
C VAL A 173 -10.19 -11.96 -1.02
N GLU A 174 -10.53 -11.36 -2.16
CA GLU A 174 -11.00 -9.96 -2.22
C GLU A 174 -12.26 -9.72 -1.38
N LEU A 175 -13.22 -10.66 -1.43
CA LEU A 175 -14.43 -10.60 -0.61
C LEU A 175 -14.10 -10.63 0.90
N ILE A 176 -13.16 -11.48 1.32
CA ILE A 176 -12.71 -11.57 2.71
C ILE A 176 -12.00 -10.27 3.13
N GLU A 177 -11.09 -9.75 2.31
CA GLU A 177 -10.38 -8.50 2.58
C GLU A 177 -11.34 -7.31 2.73
N THR A 178 -12.29 -7.18 1.80
CA THR A 178 -13.32 -6.14 1.84
C THR A 178 -14.24 -6.28 3.05
N GLY A 179 -14.65 -7.51 3.37
CA GLY A 179 -15.46 -7.82 4.54
C GLY A 179 -14.74 -7.47 5.85
N THR A 180 -13.45 -7.75 5.95
CA THR A 180 -12.64 -7.43 7.14
C THR A 180 -12.44 -5.93 7.31
N ALA A 181 -12.23 -5.19 6.24
CA ALA A 181 -12.12 -3.73 6.28
C ALA A 181 -13.43 -3.07 6.77
N ASN A 182 -14.58 -3.54 6.28
CA ASN A 182 -15.90 -3.12 6.76
C ASN A 182 -16.11 -3.44 8.23
N LEU A 183 -15.73 -4.63 8.68
CA LEU A 183 -15.87 -5.06 10.08
C LEU A 183 -15.12 -4.13 11.06
N GLN A 184 -13.90 -3.73 10.73
CA GLN A 184 -13.15 -2.77 11.57
C GLN A 184 -13.85 -1.42 11.68
N ASN A 185 -14.42 -0.91 10.58
CA ASN A 185 -15.20 0.33 10.62
C ASN A 185 -16.47 0.19 11.48
N VAL A 186 -17.19 -0.92 11.34
CA VAL A 186 -18.37 -1.21 12.16
C VAL A 186 -18.00 -1.31 13.64
N ILE A 187 -16.93 -2.00 13.99
CA ILE A 187 -16.42 -2.09 15.36
C ILE A 187 -16.09 -0.70 15.92
N LYS A 188 -15.40 0.15 15.14
CA LYS A 188 -15.07 1.53 15.55
C LYS A 188 -16.32 2.36 15.80
N GLN A 189 -17.29 2.31 14.90
CA GLN A 189 -18.57 3.01 15.03
C GLN A 189 -19.36 2.51 16.23
N THR A 190 -19.41 1.18 16.44
CA THR A 190 -20.09 0.58 17.61
C THR A 190 -19.46 1.02 18.92
N LYS A 191 -18.12 0.99 19.04
CA LYS A 191 -17.41 1.49 20.22
C LYS A 191 -17.73 2.97 20.48
N SER A 192 -17.71 3.81 19.46
CA SER A 192 -18.09 5.22 19.58
C SER A 192 -19.52 5.40 20.06
N LYS A 193 -20.45 4.61 19.52
CA LYS A 193 -21.86 4.67 19.89
C LYS A 193 -22.10 4.20 21.32
N VAL A 194 -21.44 3.15 21.77
CA VAL A 194 -21.50 2.67 23.16
C VAL A 194 -21.00 3.75 24.11
N LEU A 195 -19.88 4.40 23.82
CA LEU A 195 -19.36 5.51 24.63
C LEU A 195 -20.31 6.70 24.64
N ASP A 196 -20.87 7.08 23.50
CA ASP A 196 -21.88 8.14 23.40
C ASP A 196 -23.10 7.86 24.30
N LEU A 197 -23.63 6.64 24.25
CA LEU A 197 -24.73 6.23 25.11
C LEU A 197 -24.35 6.26 26.60
N ALA A 198 -23.12 5.85 26.93
CA ALA A 198 -22.63 5.83 28.31
C ALA A 198 -22.54 7.24 28.89
N ILE A 199 -21.87 8.17 28.19
CA ILE A 199 -21.69 9.55 28.68
C ILE A 199 -22.98 10.39 28.72
N HIS A 200 -24.04 9.94 28.04
CA HIS A 200 -25.35 10.55 28.06
C HIS A 200 -26.34 9.83 29.01
N GLY A 201 -25.86 8.87 29.82
CA GLY A 201 -26.68 8.10 30.76
C GLY A 201 -27.79 7.26 30.11
N LYS A 202 -27.58 6.87 28.85
CA LYS A 202 -28.54 6.08 28.05
C LYS A 202 -28.15 4.61 27.92
N LEU A 203 -26.97 4.22 28.44
CA LEU A 203 -26.45 2.86 28.29
C LEU A 203 -27.07 1.89 29.27
N VAL A 204 -27.30 2.37 30.51
CA VAL A 204 -27.91 1.58 31.57
C VAL A 204 -29.10 2.34 32.18
N PRO A 205 -30.11 1.64 32.72
CA PRO A 205 -31.18 2.29 33.49
C PRO A 205 -30.63 3.02 34.71
N GLN A 206 -31.22 4.16 35.07
CA GLN A 206 -30.89 4.87 36.31
C GLN A 206 -31.56 4.18 37.49
N ASP A 207 -30.81 3.93 38.57
CA ASP A 207 -31.37 3.40 39.80
C ASP A 207 -31.75 4.56 40.75
N PRO A 208 -33.02 4.69 41.16
CA PRO A 208 -33.45 5.76 42.06
C PRO A 208 -32.84 5.67 43.47
N THR A 209 -32.23 4.54 43.82
CA THR A 209 -31.59 4.31 45.13
C THR A 209 -30.13 4.71 45.17
N ASP A 210 -29.54 4.98 44.01
CA ASP A 210 -28.16 5.44 43.93
C ASP A 210 -27.98 6.83 44.54
N GLU A 211 -26.85 7.05 45.22
CA GLU A 211 -26.47 8.35 45.76
C GLU A 211 -26.39 9.37 44.63
N PRO A 212 -27.04 10.55 44.69
CA PRO A 212 -26.90 11.58 43.68
C PRO A 212 -25.45 12.07 43.53
N ALA A 213 -24.97 12.27 42.30
CA ALA A 213 -23.60 12.71 42.03
C ALA A 213 -23.24 14.03 42.72
N ALA A 214 -24.20 14.91 42.96
CA ALA A 214 -23.99 16.15 43.71
C ALA A 214 -23.57 15.92 45.17
N GLU A 215 -24.10 14.88 45.86
CA GLU A 215 -23.69 14.50 47.20
C GLU A 215 -22.28 13.89 47.22
N LEU A 216 -22.01 13.02 46.29
CA LEU A 216 -20.66 12.46 46.08
C LEU A 216 -19.63 13.57 45.88
N LEU A 217 -19.89 14.54 45.02
CA LEU A 217 -18.98 15.66 44.74
C LEU A 217 -18.74 16.54 45.95
N LYS A 218 -19.77 16.88 46.71
CA LYS A 218 -19.62 17.65 47.96
C LYS A 218 -18.77 16.92 49.00
N ARG A 219 -18.80 15.59 49.01
CA ARG A 219 -17.97 14.77 49.90
C ARG A 219 -16.48 14.76 49.45
N ILE A 220 -16.23 14.76 48.15
CA ILE A 220 -14.88 14.77 47.57
C ILE A 220 -14.25 16.17 47.67
N ASN A 221 -14.99 17.20 47.25
CA ASN A 221 -14.57 18.59 47.29
C ASN A 221 -15.77 19.48 47.72
N PRO A 222 -15.84 19.88 49.00
CA PRO A 222 -16.94 20.73 49.51
C PRO A 222 -17.04 22.11 48.85
N LYS A 223 -16.00 22.53 48.13
CA LYS A 223 -15.94 23.82 47.41
C LYS A 223 -16.23 23.71 45.93
N ALA A 224 -16.51 22.51 45.43
CA ALA A 224 -16.77 22.30 43.99
C ALA A 224 -18.01 23.07 43.53
N GLU A 225 -17.91 23.72 42.42
CA GLU A 225 -19.03 24.34 41.73
C GLU A 225 -19.82 23.24 41.02
N ILE A 226 -21.06 23.01 41.47
CA ILE A 226 -21.91 21.95 40.93
C ILE A 226 -23.02 22.59 40.12
N ALA A 227 -23.06 22.30 38.82
CA ALA A 227 -24.14 22.71 37.94
C ALA A 227 -25.03 21.50 37.61
N CYS A 228 -26.28 21.55 38.02
CA CYS A 228 -27.26 20.50 37.70
C CYS A 228 -28.05 20.78 36.43
N ASP A 229 -27.93 21.98 35.86
CA ASP A 229 -28.56 22.38 34.59
C ASP A 229 -27.89 23.65 34.06
N ASN A 230 -26.80 23.51 33.29
CA ASN A 230 -26.07 24.68 32.80
C ASN A 230 -26.18 24.90 31.28
N GLY A 231 -27.06 24.17 30.60
CA GLY A 231 -27.36 24.39 29.17
C GLY A 231 -26.27 23.98 28.17
N HIS A 232 -25.11 23.47 28.61
CA HIS A 232 -24.06 23.03 27.75
C HIS A 232 -24.29 21.63 27.17
N TYR A 233 -25.02 20.78 27.91
CA TYR A 233 -25.41 19.45 27.44
C TYR A 233 -26.91 19.31 27.38
N GLN A 234 -27.41 18.48 26.47
CA GLN A 234 -28.81 18.06 26.52
C GLN A 234 -29.12 17.51 27.92
N LYS A 235 -30.23 17.89 28.46
CA LYS A 235 -30.74 17.55 29.79
C LYS A 235 -30.12 16.29 30.41
N LEU A 236 -29.32 16.48 31.46
CA LEU A 236 -28.67 15.37 32.18
C LEU A 236 -29.69 14.42 32.77
N PRO A 237 -29.40 13.12 32.88
CA PRO A 237 -30.22 12.18 33.61
C PRO A 237 -30.41 12.60 35.07
N LYS A 238 -31.51 12.17 35.67
CA LYS A 238 -31.77 12.43 37.08
C LYS A 238 -30.66 11.85 37.95
N GLY A 239 -30.16 12.62 38.91
CA GLY A 239 -29.05 12.22 39.77
C GLY A 239 -27.65 12.55 39.24
N TRP A 240 -27.52 12.96 37.98
CA TRP A 240 -26.26 13.43 37.41
C TRP A 240 -26.05 14.91 37.64
N CYS A 241 -24.78 15.33 37.66
CA CYS A 241 -24.42 16.75 37.70
C CYS A 241 -23.12 16.98 36.90
N GLU A 242 -22.87 18.23 36.56
CA GLU A 242 -21.64 18.70 35.96
C GLU A 242 -20.75 19.39 36.96
N THR A 243 -19.45 19.26 36.81
CA THR A 243 -18.44 19.99 37.58
C THR A 243 -17.19 20.17 36.68
N GLN A 244 -16.31 21.07 37.08
CA GLN A 244 -15.05 21.28 36.37
C GLN A 244 -14.05 20.17 36.72
N LEU A 245 -13.22 19.80 35.76
CA LEU A 245 -12.17 18.81 36.00
C LEU A 245 -11.23 19.23 37.15
N GLY A 246 -10.97 20.52 37.31
CA GLY A 246 -10.18 21.06 38.40
C GLY A 246 -10.76 20.82 39.81
N ASP A 247 -12.06 20.57 39.92
CA ASP A 247 -12.72 20.22 41.18
C ASP A 247 -12.47 18.78 41.60
N ILE A 248 -12.13 17.90 40.63
CA ILE A 248 -11.98 16.45 40.83
C ILE A 248 -10.51 16.02 40.78
N PHE A 249 -9.68 16.74 40.05
CA PHE A 249 -8.30 16.37 39.81
C PHE A 249 -7.32 17.48 40.19
N ASN A 250 -6.21 17.09 40.82
CA ASN A 250 -4.99 17.87 40.82
C ASN A 250 -4.16 17.42 39.61
N HIS A 251 -3.84 18.33 38.71
CA HIS A 251 -3.02 18.04 37.56
C HIS A 251 -1.76 18.91 37.54
N ASN A 252 -0.67 18.28 37.21
CA ASN A 252 0.62 18.95 36.95
C ASN A 252 1.16 18.55 35.60
N THR A 253 1.72 19.50 34.88
CA THR A 253 2.51 19.18 33.68
C THR A 253 3.83 18.53 34.09
N GLY A 254 4.29 17.57 33.31
CA GLY A 254 5.59 16.95 33.52
C GLY A 254 6.70 18.01 33.52
N LYS A 255 7.76 17.77 34.28
CA LYS A 255 8.91 18.68 34.38
C LYS A 255 9.61 18.76 33.01
N ALA A 256 9.89 19.98 32.55
CA ALA A 256 10.73 20.18 31.38
C ALA A 256 12.14 19.61 31.65
N LEU A 257 12.61 18.76 30.76
CA LEU A 257 13.92 18.11 30.90
C LEU A 257 15.03 19.07 30.45
N ASN A 258 16.06 19.23 31.28
CA ASN A 258 17.25 19.96 30.93
C ASN A 258 18.44 18.98 30.84
N SER A 259 18.83 18.64 29.61
CA SER A 259 19.95 17.74 29.33
C SER A 259 21.33 18.30 29.81
N SER A 260 21.41 19.60 30.12
CA SER A 260 22.61 20.25 30.63
C SER A 260 22.78 20.11 32.13
N ASN A 261 21.88 19.44 32.85
CA ASN A 261 21.97 19.25 34.28
C ASN A 261 23.10 18.28 34.63
N THR A 262 24.16 18.78 35.26
CA THR A 262 25.33 18.00 35.70
C THR A 262 25.29 17.65 37.17
N GLU A 263 24.33 18.17 37.93
CA GLU A 263 24.21 18.02 39.39
C GLU A 263 22.84 17.43 39.75
N GLY A 264 22.79 16.65 40.82
CA GLY A 264 21.58 16.09 41.38
C GLY A 264 21.63 14.58 41.52
N THR A 265 20.47 13.97 41.82
CA THR A 265 20.35 12.52 41.98
C THR A 265 19.90 11.92 40.67
N LEU A 266 20.58 10.86 40.23
CA LEU A 266 20.17 10.11 39.02
C LEU A 266 18.86 9.35 39.30
N LYS A 267 17.82 9.68 38.57
CA LYS A 267 16.50 9.02 38.70
C LYS A 267 16.00 8.53 37.36
N ASP A 268 15.24 7.47 37.42
CA ASP A 268 14.45 6.98 36.29
C ASP A 268 13.30 7.94 36.01
N TYR A 269 12.98 8.18 34.73
CA TYR A 269 11.83 8.99 34.36
C TYR A 269 11.10 8.43 33.15
N LEU A 270 9.79 8.66 33.16
CA LEU A 270 8.91 8.27 32.08
C LEU A 270 8.78 9.42 31.08
N THR A 271 8.72 9.04 29.79
CA THR A 271 8.48 9.97 28.67
C THR A 271 7.12 9.62 28.04
N THR A 272 6.67 10.46 27.13
CA THR A 272 5.44 10.18 26.34
C THR A 272 5.47 8.84 25.61
N SER A 273 6.67 8.35 25.25
CA SER A 273 6.83 7.04 24.62
C SER A 273 6.63 5.85 25.56
N ASN A 274 6.57 6.09 26.88
CA ASN A 274 6.31 5.04 27.87
C ASN A 274 4.84 4.98 28.27
N VAL A 275 4.01 5.98 27.92
CA VAL A 275 2.64 6.12 28.38
C VAL A 275 1.67 5.84 27.23
N TYR A 276 0.86 4.82 27.37
CA TYR A 276 -0.21 4.46 26.46
C TYR A 276 -1.56 4.59 27.16
N TRP A 277 -2.65 4.63 26.40
CA TRP A 277 -3.98 4.92 26.92
C TRP A 277 -4.46 3.99 28.05
N ASN A 278 -4.04 2.73 28.08
CA ASN A 278 -4.39 1.76 29.12
C ASN A 278 -3.20 0.98 29.68
N SER A 279 -1.97 1.43 29.42
CA SER A 279 -0.78 0.69 29.82
C SER A 279 0.45 1.57 29.86
N PHE A 280 1.48 1.08 30.55
CA PHE A 280 2.81 1.67 30.52
C PHE A 280 3.78 0.67 29.89
N ASP A 281 4.68 1.16 29.06
CA ASP A 281 5.81 0.37 28.56
C ASP A 281 7.08 0.75 29.30
N PHE A 282 7.57 -0.15 30.13
CA PHE A 282 8.81 0.04 30.89
C PHE A 282 10.03 -0.62 30.25
N SER A 283 9.93 -1.14 29.04
CA SER A 283 11.04 -1.81 28.35
C SER A 283 12.26 -0.90 28.12
N VAL A 284 12.03 0.41 27.97
CA VAL A 284 13.08 1.42 27.82
C VAL A 284 12.81 2.58 28.75
N ILE A 285 13.45 2.58 29.93
CA ILE A 285 13.39 3.69 30.90
C ILE A 285 14.62 4.55 30.78
N LYS A 286 14.44 5.85 30.65
CA LYS A 286 15.53 6.84 30.60
C LYS A 286 15.92 7.29 32.00
N LYS A 287 17.18 7.66 32.18
CA LYS A 287 17.72 8.19 33.43
C LYS A 287 18.23 9.60 33.24
N MET A 288 18.04 10.45 34.22
CA MET A 288 18.56 11.81 34.23
C MET A 288 18.82 12.29 35.65
N LEU A 289 19.72 13.28 35.79
CA LEU A 289 19.98 13.96 37.05
C LEU A 289 18.88 14.97 37.38
N PHE A 290 18.28 14.82 38.56
CA PHE A 290 17.24 15.72 39.09
C PHE A 290 17.74 16.38 40.36
N LYS A 291 17.62 17.70 40.43
CA LYS A 291 17.82 18.48 41.67
C LYS A 291 16.58 18.38 42.54
#